data_4831fb11c5d1866e6d4912aafb97e568
#
_entry.id   4831fb11c5d1866e6d4912aafb97e568
#
_cell.length_a   1.000
_cell.length_b   1.000
_cell.length_c   1.000
_cell.angle_alpha   90.00
_cell.angle_beta   90.00
_cell.angle_gamma   90.00
#
_symmetry.space_group_name_H-M   'P 1'
#
loop_
_entity.id
_entity.type
_entity.pdbx_description
1 polymer ?
#
loop_
_entity_poly.entity_id
_entity_poly.type
_entity_poly.pdbx_seq_one_letter_code
_entity_poly.pdbx_strand_id
1 'polypeptide(L)'
;TCALPIYWVIEKCITQNLEWGACGYEMKPISINLTRRQFLDPNLMNVVAGLFTKYNYPPELLEFETTEKIFSENFLQARTAAESLHSLGVTLTLDDFGTSFANMIEITSLCVNTLKLKRAFVQDIDSNLGKQEVVRTIYNLCRRFDLHLIAEGVETNREFNKITGIGIKSIQGFYYSRPLLPVDFEKFIGENHL
;
A
#
# COMPACT_ATOMS: atom_id res chain seq x y z
N THR A 1 4.59 -9.58 -22.91
CA THR A 1 4.92 -8.15 -23.22
C THR A 1 4.39 -7.13 -22.20
N CYS A 2 3.58 -7.52 -21.20
CA CYS A 2 3.10 -6.60 -20.16
C CYS A 2 4.05 -6.49 -18.95
N ALA A 3 5.05 -7.34 -18.80
CA ALA A 3 5.96 -7.34 -17.65
C ALA A 3 7.04 -6.26 -17.74
N LEU A 4 7.51 -5.93 -18.95
CA LEU A 4 8.56 -4.93 -19.16
C LEU A 4 8.26 -3.54 -18.56
N PRO A 5 7.06 -2.96 -18.71
CA PRO A 5 6.76 -1.68 -18.11
C PRO A 5 6.83 -1.68 -16.58
N ILE A 6 6.41 -2.77 -15.90
CA ILE A 6 6.43 -2.84 -14.44
C ILE A 6 7.86 -2.92 -13.90
N TYR A 7 8.72 -3.69 -14.51
CA TYR A 7 10.12 -3.79 -14.11
C TYR A 7 10.85 -2.44 -14.23
N TRP A 8 10.56 -1.70 -15.32
CA TRP A 8 11.05 -0.34 -15.47
C TRP A 8 10.49 0.59 -14.37
N VAL A 9 9.20 0.48 -14.02
CA VAL A 9 8.60 1.28 -12.95
C VAL A 9 9.29 1.00 -11.61
N ILE A 10 9.50 -0.28 -11.26
CA ILE A 10 10.18 -0.67 -10.03
C ILE A 10 11.59 -0.05 -9.98
N GLU A 11 12.36 -0.20 -11.06
CA GLU A 11 13.71 0.37 -11.14
C GLU A 11 13.68 1.90 -11.01
N LYS A 12 12.72 2.58 -11.64
CA LYS A 12 12.56 4.04 -11.54
C LYS A 12 12.19 4.49 -10.12
N CYS A 13 11.31 3.78 -9.42
CA CYS A 13 10.98 4.08 -8.04
C CYS A 13 12.20 3.93 -7.12
N ILE A 14 12.98 2.86 -7.29
CA ILE A 14 14.21 2.63 -6.52
C ILE A 14 15.20 3.78 -6.77
N THR A 15 15.48 4.10 -8.03
CA THR A 15 16.45 5.15 -8.37
C THR A 15 16.00 6.52 -7.89
N GLN A 16 14.71 6.86 -8.00
CA GLN A 16 14.16 8.12 -7.51
C GLN A 16 14.29 8.23 -5.97
N ASN A 17 14.00 7.16 -5.23
CA ASN A 17 14.14 7.16 -3.78
C ASN A 17 15.60 7.35 -3.33
N LEU A 18 16.53 6.72 -4.04
CA LEU A 18 17.97 6.91 -3.80
C LEU A 18 18.43 8.34 -4.13
N GLU A 19 17.92 8.94 -5.21
CA GLU A 19 18.18 10.34 -5.55
C GLU A 19 17.70 11.27 -4.44
N TRP A 20 16.50 11.05 -3.88
CA TRP A 20 16.00 11.81 -2.73
C TRP A 20 16.88 11.64 -1.51
N GLY A 21 17.31 10.41 -1.19
CA GLY A 21 18.26 10.16 -0.10
C GLY A 21 19.60 10.88 -0.29
N ALA A 22 20.13 10.90 -1.51
CA ALA A 22 21.36 11.63 -1.85
C ALA A 22 21.20 13.16 -1.74
N CYS A 23 19.98 13.69 -1.94
CA CYS A 23 19.65 15.10 -1.73
C CYS A 23 19.38 15.45 -0.25
N GLY A 24 19.47 14.49 0.67
CA GLY A 24 19.29 14.71 2.10
C GLY A 24 17.85 14.53 2.62
N TYR A 25 16.92 14.08 1.78
CA TYR A 25 15.59 13.69 2.22
C TYR A 25 15.63 12.31 2.89
N GLU A 26 14.78 12.10 3.89
CA GLU A 26 14.60 10.77 4.47
C GLU A 26 13.92 9.85 3.43
N MET A 27 14.57 8.73 3.10
CA MET A 27 13.97 7.73 2.22
C MET A 27 12.75 7.11 2.91
N LYS A 28 11.62 7.15 2.23
CA LYS A 28 10.36 6.55 2.70
C LYS A 28 9.99 5.35 1.83
N PRO A 29 9.20 4.40 2.36
CA PRO A 29 8.66 3.32 1.54
C PRO A 29 7.89 3.86 0.34
N ILE A 30 8.16 3.27 -0.84
CA ILE A 30 7.42 3.58 -2.07
C ILE A 30 6.55 2.39 -2.42
N SER A 31 5.26 2.66 -2.59
CA SER A 31 4.27 1.65 -2.95
C SER A 31 4.03 1.61 -4.45
N ILE A 32 3.98 0.41 -5.02
CA ILE A 32 3.80 0.16 -6.46
C ILE A 32 2.64 -0.80 -6.67
N ASN A 33 1.65 -0.35 -7.44
CA ASN A 33 0.50 -1.16 -7.81
C ASN A 33 0.89 -2.28 -8.78
N LEU A 34 0.52 -3.51 -8.44
CA LEU A 34 0.67 -4.70 -9.29
C LEU A 34 -0.69 -5.22 -9.74
N THR A 35 -0.83 -5.38 -11.04
CA THR A 35 -1.95 -6.17 -11.57
C THR A 35 -1.76 -7.65 -11.18
N ARG A 36 -2.85 -8.43 -11.19
CA ARG A 36 -2.80 -9.88 -10.95
C ARG A 36 -1.71 -10.58 -11.78
N ARG A 37 -1.60 -10.26 -13.08
CA ARG A 37 -0.62 -10.88 -13.96
C ARG A 37 0.82 -10.56 -13.56
N GLN A 38 1.07 -9.34 -13.10
CA GLN A 38 2.39 -8.91 -12.64
C GLN A 38 2.73 -9.53 -11.29
N PHE A 39 1.77 -9.56 -10.35
CA PHE A 39 1.95 -10.16 -9.04
C PHE A 39 2.26 -11.67 -9.11
N LEU A 40 1.64 -12.38 -10.05
CA LEU A 40 1.84 -13.81 -10.26
C LEU A 40 2.93 -14.14 -11.29
N ASP A 41 3.71 -13.14 -11.76
CA ASP A 41 4.81 -13.36 -12.70
C ASP A 41 5.98 -14.09 -12.00
N PRO A 42 6.36 -15.29 -12.43
CA PRO A 42 7.44 -16.06 -11.79
C PRO A 42 8.80 -15.36 -11.83
N ASN A 43 8.97 -14.37 -12.74
CA ASN A 43 10.22 -13.62 -12.83
C ASN A 43 10.28 -12.40 -11.88
N LEU A 44 9.14 -11.99 -11.30
CA LEU A 44 9.08 -10.78 -10.46
C LEU A 44 10.13 -10.83 -9.34
N MET A 45 10.21 -11.96 -8.63
CA MET A 45 11.14 -12.17 -7.53
C MET A 45 12.61 -11.99 -7.94
N ASN A 46 12.99 -12.62 -9.06
CA ASN A 46 14.37 -12.56 -9.54
C ASN A 46 14.75 -11.13 -9.97
N VAL A 47 13.82 -10.43 -10.61
CA VAL A 47 14.05 -9.03 -11.01
C VAL A 47 14.18 -8.13 -9.79
N VAL A 48 13.29 -8.24 -8.81
CA VAL A 48 13.34 -7.43 -7.59
C VAL A 48 14.62 -7.69 -6.80
N ALA A 49 14.99 -8.95 -6.57
CA ALA A 49 16.23 -9.31 -5.90
C ALA A 49 17.48 -8.79 -6.65
N GLY A 50 17.46 -8.87 -7.97
CA GLY A 50 18.53 -8.32 -8.81
C GLY A 50 18.66 -6.79 -8.68
N LEU A 51 17.54 -6.08 -8.61
CA LEU A 51 17.53 -4.62 -8.41
C LEU A 51 18.04 -4.24 -7.02
N PHE A 52 17.64 -4.96 -5.96
CA PHE A 52 18.15 -4.73 -4.61
C PHE A 52 19.67 -4.89 -4.54
N THR A 53 20.19 -5.95 -5.17
CA THR A 53 21.65 -6.19 -5.25
C THR A 53 22.34 -5.10 -6.07
N LYS A 54 21.78 -4.74 -7.24
CA LYS A 54 22.35 -3.74 -8.16
C LYS A 54 22.49 -2.37 -7.50
N TYR A 55 21.49 -1.96 -6.73
CA TYR A 55 21.40 -0.62 -6.16
C TYR A 55 21.72 -0.56 -4.67
N ASN A 56 22.03 -1.71 -4.02
CA ASN A 56 22.15 -1.84 -2.57
C ASN A 56 20.94 -1.19 -1.85
N TYR A 57 19.73 -1.46 -2.36
CA TYR A 57 18.50 -0.84 -1.90
C TYR A 57 17.89 -1.61 -0.74
N PRO A 58 17.48 -0.93 0.36
CA PRO A 58 16.82 -1.57 1.49
C PRO A 58 15.44 -2.14 1.08
N PRO A 59 15.22 -3.45 1.19
CA PRO A 59 13.98 -4.08 0.74
C PRO A 59 12.71 -3.53 1.39
N GLU A 60 12.79 -3.13 2.65
CA GLU A 60 11.70 -2.56 3.46
C GLU A 60 11.20 -1.20 2.93
N LEU A 61 11.96 -0.56 2.05
CA LEU A 61 11.56 0.68 1.37
C LEU A 61 10.79 0.42 0.07
N LEU A 62 10.55 -0.84 -0.30
CA LEU A 62 9.69 -1.20 -1.43
C LEU A 62 8.43 -1.89 -0.91
N GLU A 63 7.29 -1.38 -1.33
CA GLU A 63 5.98 -1.94 -1.04
C GLU A 63 5.26 -2.28 -2.34
N PHE A 64 4.59 -3.41 -2.40
CA PHE A 64 3.69 -3.74 -3.50
C PHE A 64 2.24 -3.70 -3.05
N GLU A 65 1.41 -3.07 -3.88
CA GLU A 65 -0.04 -3.04 -3.69
C GLU A 65 -0.71 -4.00 -4.66
N THR A 66 -1.65 -4.78 -4.17
CA THR A 66 -2.48 -5.66 -4.99
C THR A 66 -3.88 -5.75 -4.42
N THR A 67 -4.86 -6.14 -5.24
CA THR A 67 -6.25 -6.19 -4.80
C THR A 67 -6.61 -7.49 -4.10
N GLU A 68 -7.55 -7.43 -3.15
CA GLU A 68 -8.12 -8.60 -2.46
C GLU A 68 -8.59 -9.69 -3.44
N LYS A 69 -9.08 -9.31 -4.61
CA LYS A 69 -9.61 -10.22 -5.64
C LYS A 69 -8.58 -11.26 -6.12
N ILE A 70 -7.30 -10.94 -6.11
CA ILE A 70 -6.24 -11.87 -6.53
C ILE A 70 -6.22 -13.10 -5.63
N PHE A 71 -6.40 -12.91 -4.33
CA PHE A 71 -6.41 -13.98 -3.37
C PHE A 71 -7.69 -14.82 -3.45
N SER A 72 -8.85 -14.21 -3.68
CA SER A 72 -10.11 -14.96 -3.83
C SER A 72 -10.16 -15.87 -5.07
N GLU A 73 -9.47 -15.49 -6.15
CA GLU A 73 -9.48 -16.25 -7.41
C GLU A 73 -8.36 -17.30 -7.52
N ASN A 74 -7.23 -17.10 -6.85
CA ASN A 74 -6.03 -17.95 -6.97
C ASN A 74 -5.25 -18.04 -5.65
N PHE A 75 -5.91 -18.41 -4.59
CA PHE A 75 -5.38 -18.34 -3.24
C PHE A 75 -3.98 -18.95 -3.07
N LEU A 76 -3.77 -20.19 -3.51
CA LEU A 76 -2.48 -20.88 -3.33
C LEU A 76 -1.33 -20.18 -4.08
N GLN A 77 -1.54 -19.77 -5.33
CA GLN A 77 -0.51 -19.08 -6.11
C GLN A 77 -0.22 -17.68 -5.54
N ALA A 78 -1.28 -16.95 -5.17
CA ALA A 78 -1.13 -15.63 -4.58
C ALA A 78 -0.43 -15.68 -3.22
N ARG A 79 -0.74 -16.67 -2.40
CA ARG A 79 -0.06 -16.91 -1.14
C ARG A 79 1.42 -17.21 -1.32
N THR A 80 1.77 -18.12 -2.23
CA THR A 80 3.17 -18.44 -2.54
C THR A 80 3.94 -17.20 -3.02
N ALA A 81 3.32 -16.37 -3.89
CA ALA A 81 3.93 -15.12 -4.34
C ALA A 81 4.14 -14.12 -3.18
N ALA A 82 3.14 -13.97 -2.31
CA ALA A 82 3.23 -13.12 -1.11
C ALA A 82 4.34 -13.58 -0.15
N GLU A 83 4.39 -14.89 0.17
CA GLU A 83 5.43 -15.49 1.01
C GLU A 83 6.82 -15.28 0.41
N SER A 84 6.94 -15.39 -0.90
CA SER A 84 8.19 -15.17 -1.61
C SER A 84 8.64 -13.71 -1.55
N LEU A 85 7.75 -12.74 -1.80
CA LEU A 85 8.03 -11.31 -1.66
C LEU A 85 8.42 -10.94 -0.23
N HIS A 86 7.68 -11.47 0.74
CA HIS A 86 7.99 -11.28 2.17
C HIS A 86 9.38 -11.81 2.53
N SER A 87 9.80 -12.94 1.97
CA SER A 87 11.14 -13.51 2.20
C SER A 87 12.28 -12.62 1.68
N LEU A 88 11.99 -11.74 0.71
CA LEU A 88 12.93 -10.70 0.25
C LEU A 88 12.94 -9.44 1.15
N GLY A 89 12.04 -9.35 2.12
CA GLY A 89 11.87 -8.16 2.97
C GLY A 89 10.97 -7.07 2.38
N VAL A 90 10.27 -7.37 1.27
CA VAL A 90 9.29 -6.45 0.65
C VAL A 90 7.99 -6.51 1.43
N THR A 91 7.38 -5.34 1.66
CA THR A 91 6.05 -5.25 2.28
C THR A 91 4.95 -5.40 1.24
N LEU A 92 3.81 -5.99 1.66
CA LEU A 92 2.66 -6.20 0.80
C LEU A 92 1.42 -5.51 1.37
N THR A 93 0.76 -4.74 0.54
CA THR A 93 -0.49 -4.04 0.84
C THR A 93 -1.64 -4.62 0.04
N LEU A 94 -2.76 -4.88 0.71
CA LEU A 94 -4.03 -5.19 0.05
C LEU A 94 -4.83 -3.91 -0.17
N ASP A 95 -5.01 -3.59 -1.43
CA ASP A 95 -5.82 -2.47 -1.88
C ASP A 95 -7.29 -2.85 -2.07
N ASP A 96 -8.16 -1.85 -2.07
CA ASP A 96 -9.63 -1.99 -2.26
C ASP A 96 -10.29 -2.94 -1.24
N PHE A 97 -9.74 -3.04 -0.02
CA PHE A 97 -10.23 -3.96 1.00
C PHE A 97 -11.71 -3.70 1.36
N GLY A 98 -12.47 -4.79 1.48
CA GLY A 98 -13.89 -4.79 1.84
C GLY A 98 -14.84 -4.79 0.64
N THR A 99 -14.35 -5.00 -0.57
CA THR A 99 -15.20 -5.12 -1.78
C THR A 99 -15.70 -6.53 -2.03
N SER A 100 -14.93 -7.51 -1.65
CA SER A 100 -15.35 -8.91 -1.61
C SER A 100 -15.20 -9.38 -0.16
N PHE A 101 -16.24 -9.89 0.47
CA PHE A 101 -16.16 -10.54 1.77
C PHE A 101 -15.40 -11.88 1.66
N ALA A 102 -14.30 -11.89 0.91
CA ALA A 102 -13.44 -13.05 0.85
C ALA A 102 -12.81 -13.23 2.23
N ASN A 103 -13.09 -14.35 2.78
CA ASN A 103 -12.56 -15.00 3.97
C ASN A 103 -11.54 -14.17 4.76
N MET A 104 -12.04 -13.30 5.63
CA MET A 104 -11.21 -12.49 6.54
C MET A 104 -10.19 -13.35 7.30
N ILE A 105 -10.53 -14.65 7.51
CA ILE A 105 -9.65 -15.63 8.13
C ILE A 105 -8.46 -15.96 7.23
N GLU A 106 -8.64 -15.99 5.90
CA GLU A 106 -7.55 -16.25 4.96
C GLU A 106 -6.54 -15.11 4.95
N ILE A 107 -7.01 -13.85 5.02
CA ILE A 107 -6.13 -12.67 5.05
C ILE A 107 -5.18 -12.71 6.25
N THR A 108 -5.64 -13.19 7.40
CA THR A 108 -4.78 -13.31 8.60
C THR A 108 -3.69 -14.37 8.47
N SER A 109 -3.78 -15.25 7.48
CA SER A 109 -2.78 -16.26 7.15
C SER A 109 -1.83 -15.85 6.03
N LEU A 110 -2.07 -14.67 5.41
CA LEU A 110 -1.21 -14.13 4.35
C LEU A 110 -0.10 -13.28 4.95
N CYS A 111 1.05 -13.26 4.26
CA CYS A 111 2.14 -12.33 4.56
C CYS A 111 1.82 -10.92 4.04
N VAL A 112 0.73 -10.33 4.54
CA VAL A 112 0.28 -8.98 4.23
C VAL A 112 0.60 -8.09 5.41
N ASN A 113 1.08 -6.89 5.15
CA ASN A 113 1.48 -5.92 6.17
C ASN A 113 0.42 -4.83 6.37
N THR A 114 -0.24 -4.42 5.28
CA THR A 114 -1.12 -3.26 5.24
C THR A 114 -2.43 -3.57 4.52
N LEU A 115 -3.53 -3.02 5.03
CA LEU A 115 -4.81 -2.97 4.35
C LEU A 115 -5.15 -1.53 4.00
N LYS A 116 -5.61 -1.28 2.78
CA LYS A 116 -6.12 0.02 2.35
C LYS A 116 -7.64 -0.02 2.28
N LEU A 117 -8.25 0.80 3.11
CA LEU A 117 -9.70 0.90 3.19
C LEU A 117 -10.20 1.75 2.03
N LYS A 118 -11.04 1.15 1.19
CA LYS A 118 -11.58 1.80 -0.01
C LYS A 118 -12.32 3.10 0.32
N ARG A 119 -12.21 4.11 -0.57
CA ARG A 119 -12.92 5.39 -0.49
C ARG A 119 -14.42 5.25 -0.16
N ALA A 120 -15.10 4.21 -0.66
CA ALA A 120 -16.52 3.98 -0.38
C ALA A 120 -16.87 3.90 1.12
N PHE A 121 -15.92 3.50 1.97
CA PHE A 121 -16.09 3.48 3.43
C PHE A 121 -15.80 4.84 4.08
N VAL A 122 -14.98 5.67 3.44
CA VAL A 122 -14.53 6.97 3.94
C VAL A 122 -15.49 8.09 3.55
N GLN A 123 -15.96 8.08 2.31
CA GLN A 123 -16.88 9.09 1.81
C GLN A 123 -18.14 9.18 2.68
N ASP A 124 -18.51 10.39 3.13
CA ASP A 124 -19.67 10.68 3.98
C ASP A 124 -19.66 9.93 5.34
N ILE A 125 -18.50 9.47 5.82
CA ILE A 125 -18.39 8.73 7.09
C ILE A 125 -18.79 9.59 8.29
N ASP A 126 -18.65 10.90 8.22
CA ASP A 126 -19.02 11.85 9.28
C ASP A 126 -20.51 11.80 9.61
N SER A 127 -21.36 11.53 8.60
CA SER A 127 -22.83 11.50 8.72
C SER A 127 -23.42 10.09 8.74
N ASN A 128 -22.66 9.05 8.40
CA ASN A 128 -23.14 7.67 8.27
C ASN A 128 -22.68 6.76 9.40
N LEU A 129 -23.56 6.55 10.40
CA LEU A 129 -23.25 5.71 11.57
C LEU A 129 -22.91 4.25 11.18
N GLY A 130 -23.57 3.69 10.18
CA GLY A 130 -23.28 2.32 9.71
C GLY A 130 -21.86 2.19 9.19
N LYS A 131 -21.39 3.14 8.38
CA LYS A 131 -19.99 3.17 7.92
C LYS A 131 -19.01 3.31 9.09
N GLN A 132 -19.32 4.17 10.07
CA GLN A 132 -18.48 4.34 11.25
C GLN A 132 -18.28 3.03 12.00
N GLU A 133 -19.34 2.24 12.22
CA GLU A 133 -19.26 0.96 12.91
C GLU A 133 -18.48 -0.09 12.10
N VAL A 134 -18.68 -0.15 10.78
CA VAL A 134 -17.92 -1.04 9.91
C VAL A 134 -16.44 -0.69 9.94
N VAL A 135 -16.08 0.58 9.76
CA VAL A 135 -14.69 1.03 9.78
C VAL A 135 -14.03 0.79 11.14
N ARG A 136 -14.74 1.03 12.25
CA ARG A 136 -14.27 0.73 13.61
C ARG A 136 -14.00 -0.77 13.78
N THR A 137 -14.87 -1.62 13.25
CA THR A 137 -14.71 -3.08 13.31
C THR A 137 -13.47 -3.52 12.54
N ILE A 138 -13.28 -3.00 11.31
CA ILE A 138 -12.09 -3.29 10.50
C ILE A 138 -10.82 -2.80 11.22
N TYR A 139 -10.82 -1.60 11.77
CA TYR A 139 -9.70 -1.05 12.53
C TYR A 139 -9.31 -1.92 13.73
N ASN A 140 -10.29 -2.36 14.53
CA ASN A 140 -10.05 -3.23 15.67
C ASN A 140 -9.48 -4.59 15.25
N LEU A 141 -9.93 -5.11 14.13
CA LEU A 141 -9.43 -6.34 13.56
C LEU A 141 -7.98 -6.17 13.09
N CYS A 142 -7.67 -5.12 12.34
CA CYS A 142 -6.29 -4.84 11.91
C CYS A 142 -5.34 -4.75 13.11
N ARG A 143 -5.75 -4.05 14.17
CA ARG A 143 -4.96 -3.97 15.41
C ARG A 143 -4.72 -5.32 16.08
N ARG A 144 -5.68 -6.23 16.02
CA ARG A 144 -5.57 -7.54 16.63
C ARG A 144 -4.61 -8.48 15.89
N PHE A 145 -4.48 -8.27 14.57
CA PHE A 145 -3.61 -9.07 13.70
C PHE A 145 -2.32 -8.35 13.31
N ASP A 146 -2.00 -7.24 13.99
CA ASP A 146 -0.82 -6.42 13.72
C ASP A 146 -0.72 -5.95 12.25
N LEU A 147 -1.88 -5.67 11.65
CA LEU A 147 -1.99 -5.12 10.30
C LEU A 147 -2.08 -3.60 10.36
N HIS A 148 -1.32 -2.94 9.51
CA HIS A 148 -1.47 -1.51 9.31
C HIS A 148 -2.73 -1.19 8.51
N LEU A 149 -3.47 -0.14 8.87
CA LEU A 149 -4.66 0.28 8.15
C LEU A 149 -4.50 1.69 7.62
N ILE A 150 -4.67 1.85 6.31
CA ILE A 150 -4.68 3.13 5.61
C ILE A 150 -6.11 3.45 5.18
N ALA A 151 -6.59 4.65 5.45
CA ALA A 151 -7.87 5.12 4.93
C ALA A 151 -7.64 5.89 3.63
N GLU A 152 -8.23 5.42 2.53
CA GLU A 152 -8.10 6.04 1.23
C GLU A 152 -9.23 7.02 0.89
N GLY A 153 -8.89 8.02 0.07
CA GLY A 153 -9.84 8.96 -0.50
C GLY A 153 -10.44 9.93 0.52
N VAL A 154 -9.72 10.24 1.58
CA VAL A 154 -10.11 11.33 2.49
C VAL A 154 -9.93 12.67 1.77
N GLU A 155 -11.00 13.44 1.64
CA GLU A 155 -11.01 14.70 0.88
C GLU A 155 -11.41 15.89 1.75
N THR A 156 -12.15 15.64 2.84
CA THR A 156 -12.70 16.70 3.67
C THR A 156 -12.17 16.64 5.11
N ASN A 157 -12.14 17.80 5.78
CA ASN A 157 -11.77 17.87 7.20
C ASN A 157 -12.75 17.06 8.10
N ARG A 158 -14.01 16.92 7.71
CA ARG A 158 -15.00 16.13 8.47
C ARG A 158 -14.67 14.65 8.42
N GLU A 159 -14.35 14.13 7.22
CA GLU A 159 -13.90 12.75 7.03
C GLU A 159 -12.60 12.51 7.82
N PHE A 160 -11.61 13.41 7.67
CA PHE A 160 -10.35 13.35 8.39
C PHE A 160 -10.55 13.22 9.90
N ASN A 161 -11.33 14.15 10.50
CA ASN A 161 -11.60 14.14 11.94
C ASN A 161 -12.32 12.86 12.38
N LYS A 162 -13.21 12.32 11.55
CA LYS A 162 -13.93 11.09 11.89
C LYS A 162 -13.01 9.88 11.82
N ILE A 163 -12.20 9.73 10.77
CA ILE A 163 -11.25 8.64 10.58
C ILE A 163 -10.19 8.63 11.69
N THR A 164 -9.60 9.79 12.00
CA THR A 164 -8.62 9.93 13.07
C THR A 164 -9.25 9.70 14.46
N GLY A 165 -10.49 10.13 14.66
CA GLY A 165 -11.27 9.87 15.86
C GLY A 165 -11.62 8.39 16.11
N ILE A 166 -11.65 7.56 15.05
CA ILE A 166 -11.72 6.09 15.16
C ILE A 166 -10.39 5.50 15.62
N GLY A 167 -9.27 6.15 15.31
CA GLY A 167 -7.91 5.74 15.66
C GLY A 167 -7.00 5.46 14.47
N ILE A 168 -7.49 5.60 13.23
CA ILE A 168 -6.70 5.39 12.00
C ILE A 168 -5.82 6.62 11.80
N LYS A 169 -4.51 6.40 11.75
CA LYS A 169 -3.51 7.48 11.65
C LYS A 169 -2.97 7.66 10.24
N SER A 170 -2.97 6.60 9.44
CA SER A 170 -2.47 6.65 8.08
C SER A 170 -3.60 6.91 7.11
N ILE A 171 -3.45 7.97 6.33
CA ILE A 171 -4.51 8.52 5.50
C ILE A 171 -3.90 8.88 4.15
N GLN A 172 -4.58 8.47 3.09
CA GLN A 172 -4.29 8.86 1.73
C GLN A 172 -5.50 9.59 1.13
N GLY A 173 -5.28 10.75 0.50
CA GLY A 173 -6.37 11.47 -0.15
C GLY A 173 -6.06 12.92 -0.46
N PHE A 174 -6.98 13.54 -1.20
CA PHE A 174 -6.84 14.94 -1.62
C PHE A 174 -6.95 15.95 -0.47
N TYR A 175 -7.27 15.49 0.71
CA TYR A 175 -7.15 16.28 1.94
C TYR A 175 -5.72 16.80 2.14
N TYR A 176 -4.72 15.97 1.86
CA TYR A 176 -3.31 16.37 1.92
C TYR A 176 -2.81 16.94 0.60
N SER A 177 -2.89 16.16 -0.45
CA SER A 177 -2.43 16.57 -1.79
C SER A 177 -3.05 15.72 -2.89
N ARG A 178 -3.14 16.27 -4.08
CA ARG A 178 -3.31 15.50 -5.32
C ARG A 178 -1.98 14.85 -5.71
N PRO A 179 -1.97 13.85 -6.61
CA PRO A 179 -0.73 13.29 -7.13
C PRO A 179 0.19 14.40 -7.66
N LEU A 180 1.46 14.34 -7.27
CA LEU A 180 2.48 15.32 -7.60
C LEU A 180 3.55 14.69 -8.49
N LEU A 181 4.19 15.51 -9.33
CA LEU A 181 5.44 15.12 -9.97
C LEU A 181 6.58 15.12 -8.92
N PRO A 182 7.67 14.37 -9.14
CA PRO A 182 8.77 14.29 -8.18
C PRO A 182 9.26 15.64 -7.66
N VAL A 183 9.45 16.62 -8.57
CA VAL A 183 9.91 17.97 -8.22
C VAL A 183 8.91 18.74 -7.34
N ASP A 184 7.60 18.54 -7.56
CA ASP A 184 6.56 19.19 -6.75
C ASP A 184 6.39 18.46 -5.41
N PHE A 185 6.63 17.14 -5.38
CA PHE A 185 6.66 16.36 -4.14
C PHE A 185 7.83 16.80 -3.24
N GLU A 186 9.01 17.03 -3.78
CA GLU A 186 10.16 17.57 -3.05
C GLU A 186 9.84 18.90 -2.35
N LYS A 187 9.17 19.82 -3.05
CA LYS A 187 8.70 21.08 -2.45
C LYS A 187 7.69 20.82 -1.34
N PHE A 188 6.71 19.93 -1.60
CA PHE A 188 5.67 19.59 -0.63
C PHE A 188 6.24 19.05 0.68
N ILE A 189 7.19 18.09 0.64
CA ILE A 189 7.82 17.55 1.86
C ILE A 189 8.70 18.58 2.55
N GLY A 190 9.43 19.42 1.81
CA GLY A 190 10.25 20.50 2.37
C GLY A 190 9.42 21.55 3.12
N GLU A 191 8.26 21.94 2.57
CA GLU A 191 7.37 22.92 3.18
C GLU A 191 6.62 22.38 4.41
N ASN A 192 6.36 21.08 4.47
CA ASN A 192 5.61 20.44 5.55
C ASN A 192 6.50 19.75 6.59
N HIS A 193 7.82 19.84 6.47
CA HIS A 193 8.80 19.21 7.39
C HIS A 193 8.54 17.70 7.59
N LEU A 194 8.19 16.99 6.51
CA LEU A 194 7.86 15.56 6.51
C LEU A 194 9.08 14.69 6.20
#